data_19c80f894f970e25c087cad1d963c269
#
_entry.id   19c80f894f970e25c087cad1d963c269
#
_cell.length_a   1.000
_cell.length_b   1.000
_cell.length_c   1.000
_cell.angle_alpha   90.00
_cell.angle_beta   90.00
_cell.angle_gamma   90.00
#
_symmetry.space_group_name_H-M   'P 1'
#
loop_
_entity.id
_entity.type
_entity.pdbx_description
1 polymer ?
#
loop_
_entity_poly.entity_id
_entity_poly.type
_entity_poly.pdbx_seq_one_letter_code
_entity_poly.pdbx_strand_id
1 'polypeptide(L)'
;MRVSSILSLATSLVSVVQAHTLFTTLYINDVKQGQGDGTCVRENTDLAHANSPVRDLSSDDMACGIGGTVPVNYTCPAPAGAKLTFEYRLNPSKAGQGFIDESHKGPVAVYAKRISSPSADAAGSGWFKLWGEGYDMEADKWATEKIIETNGLISIQIPTALPAGNYLFRPEVVAMHNVTPEVEPQFYIGCAQVFLESSVTGDLNVPSEKSVSIPGYLKKDDPSVIYNIYTDEEYAHPKKPYPMMGPEPFVPAAVSKAASGKVTRQSEGGIPDSCLLVNGNWCGVEVPSYKDDLQGCWNAVKNCWSQADACWAQQLASGGRNCEVWGGKCKDLDSHCSAKDFTGPPAYELKSDDYPAPGPIPAAFNAGDTPQDTSSSTEAPSTTKVVVISSVPVTVTVIPTPTPSTSASLEPIPDFTPRPTSTNTAQPSQTSKPKPHCGGRRRMRTR
;
A
#
# COMPACT_ATOMS: atom_id res chain seq x y z
N MET A 1 5.29 28.90 61.77
CA MET A 1 5.88 28.75 60.40
C MET A 1 5.31 27.48 59.81
N ARG A 2 4.41 27.57 58.80
CA ARG A 2 3.87 26.40 58.08
C ARG A 2 4.62 26.30 56.75
N VAL A 3 5.34 25.21 56.59
CA VAL A 3 6.06 24.91 55.35
C VAL A 3 5.06 24.14 54.45
N SER A 4 4.61 24.80 53.40
CA SER A 4 3.77 24.15 52.36
C SER A 4 4.71 23.48 51.36
N SER A 5 4.73 22.15 51.34
CA SER A 5 5.42 21.34 50.32
C SER A 5 4.58 21.32 49.04
N ILE A 6 5.10 21.99 48.02
CA ILE A 6 4.55 21.93 46.66
C ILE A 6 5.08 20.62 46.03
N LEU A 7 4.18 19.67 45.85
CA LEU A 7 4.46 18.41 45.14
C LEU A 7 4.32 18.71 43.64
N SER A 8 5.46 18.88 42.95
CA SER A 8 5.49 19.01 41.50
C SER A 8 5.21 17.65 40.87
N LEU A 9 4.01 17.50 40.29
CA LEU A 9 3.64 16.35 39.50
C LEU A 9 4.30 16.49 38.12
N ALA A 10 5.44 15.81 37.91
CA ALA A 10 6.05 15.68 36.60
C ALA A 10 5.21 14.72 35.76
N THR A 11 4.33 15.25 34.91
CA THR A 11 3.69 14.48 33.84
C THR A 11 4.76 14.17 32.78
N SER A 12 5.33 12.96 32.85
CA SER A 12 6.11 12.41 31.74
C SER A 12 5.16 12.23 30.56
N LEU A 13 5.31 13.07 29.56
CA LEU A 13 4.78 12.85 28.23
C LEU A 13 5.47 11.59 27.67
N VAL A 14 4.81 10.46 27.77
CA VAL A 14 5.20 9.26 27.02
C VAL A 14 4.92 9.60 25.56
N SER A 15 5.96 9.99 24.83
CA SER A 15 5.90 10.04 23.37
C SER A 15 5.61 8.61 22.90
N VAL A 16 4.40 8.37 22.39
CA VAL A 16 4.09 7.13 21.68
C VAL A 16 4.94 7.16 20.41
N VAL A 17 6.08 6.50 20.45
CA VAL A 17 6.92 6.29 19.26
C VAL A 17 6.07 5.40 18.36
N GLN A 18 5.64 5.93 17.21
CA GLN A 18 5.04 5.12 16.15
C GLN A 18 6.14 4.21 15.59
N ALA A 19 6.10 2.95 15.97
CA ALA A 19 7.10 1.96 15.55
C ALA A 19 6.61 1.05 14.41
N HIS A 20 5.33 1.17 14.04
CA HIS A 20 4.60 0.30 13.14
C HIS A 20 4.59 0.85 11.69
N THR A 21 4.37 -0.02 10.72
CA THR A 21 4.44 0.31 9.29
C THR A 21 3.21 -0.17 8.52
N LEU A 22 2.93 0.46 7.37
CA LEU A 22 1.84 0.08 6.47
C LEU A 22 2.30 0.15 5.01
N PHE A 23 1.92 -0.86 4.22
CA PHE A 23 2.03 -0.82 2.76
C PHE A 23 0.99 0.14 2.19
N THR A 24 1.44 1.21 1.53
CA THR A 24 0.56 2.29 1.04
C THR A 24 0.58 2.48 -0.47
N THR A 25 1.68 2.14 -1.14
CA THR A 25 1.90 2.57 -2.52
C THR A 25 2.54 1.48 -3.36
N LEU A 26 1.95 1.21 -4.53
CA LEU A 26 2.47 0.28 -5.53
C LEU A 26 3.16 1.05 -6.66
N TYR A 27 4.35 0.59 -7.06
CA TYR A 27 5.01 1.02 -8.29
C TYR A 27 5.13 -0.18 -9.24
N ILE A 28 4.94 0.06 -10.52
CA ILE A 28 5.16 -0.90 -11.61
C ILE A 28 6.18 -0.31 -12.58
N ASN A 29 7.31 -0.97 -12.77
CA ASN A 29 8.45 -0.46 -13.56
C ASN A 29 8.85 0.97 -13.17
N ASP A 30 8.98 1.21 -11.86
CA ASP A 30 9.34 2.49 -11.24
C ASP A 30 8.31 3.61 -11.37
N VAL A 31 7.14 3.31 -11.93
CA VAL A 31 6.04 4.25 -12.07
C VAL A 31 5.01 3.98 -10.97
N LYS A 32 4.73 5.00 -10.16
CA LYS A 32 3.67 4.96 -9.15
C LYS A 32 2.33 4.67 -9.81
N GLN A 33 1.57 3.79 -9.23
CA GLN A 33 0.29 3.38 -9.79
C GLN A 33 -0.86 4.26 -9.28
N GLY A 34 -1.76 4.60 -10.21
CA GLY A 34 -2.81 5.58 -9.96
C GLY A 34 -2.24 7.00 -9.81
N GLN A 35 -3.11 7.91 -9.40
CA GLN A 35 -2.76 9.30 -9.17
C GLN A 35 -2.75 9.65 -7.67
N GLY A 36 -2.72 8.66 -6.80
CA GLY A 36 -2.76 8.80 -5.36
C GLY A 36 -2.33 7.53 -4.65
N ASP A 37 -1.99 7.67 -3.39
CA ASP A 37 -1.69 6.53 -2.53
C ASP A 37 -2.94 5.65 -2.37
N GLY A 38 -2.75 4.38 -2.04
CA GLY A 38 -3.85 3.41 -1.86
C GLY A 38 -4.50 2.89 -3.15
N THR A 39 -4.08 3.36 -4.34
CA THR A 39 -4.62 2.85 -5.61
C THR A 39 -4.13 1.43 -5.87
N CYS A 40 -5.06 0.50 -6.14
CA CYS A 40 -4.80 -0.94 -6.30
C CYS A 40 -4.21 -1.62 -5.06
N VAL A 41 -4.23 -0.96 -3.89
CA VAL A 41 -3.77 -1.49 -2.63
C VAL A 41 -4.98 -1.76 -1.74
N ARG A 42 -5.09 -2.99 -1.21
CA ARG A 42 -6.13 -3.35 -0.24
C ARG A 42 -5.76 -2.77 1.13
N GLU A 43 -5.99 -1.47 1.28
CA GLU A 43 -5.60 -0.71 2.44
C GLU A 43 -6.67 -0.77 3.54
N ASN A 44 -6.23 -0.81 4.79
CA ASN A 44 -7.10 -0.76 5.94
C ASN A 44 -7.78 0.61 6.06
N THR A 45 -9.10 0.60 6.23
CA THR A 45 -9.92 1.80 6.45
C THR A 45 -10.15 2.12 7.94
N ASP A 46 -9.73 1.24 8.85
CA ASP A 46 -9.70 1.55 10.29
C ASP A 46 -8.46 2.37 10.63
N LEU A 47 -8.58 3.69 10.61
CA LEU A 47 -7.49 4.62 10.87
C LEU A 47 -6.82 4.44 12.24
N ALA A 48 -7.56 3.94 13.23
CA ALA A 48 -7.05 3.73 14.59
C ALA A 48 -6.03 2.56 14.64
N HIS A 49 -6.17 1.59 13.74
CA HIS A 49 -5.36 0.37 13.71
C HIS A 49 -4.68 0.14 12.36
N ALA A 50 -4.62 1.17 11.50
CA ALA A 50 -4.18 1.04 10.11
C ALA A 50 -2.78 0.44 9.97
N ASN A 51 -1.85 0.82 10.82
CA ASN A 51 -0.48 0.30 10.85
C ASN A 51 -0.22 -0.71 11.99
N SER A 52 -1.28 -1.24 12.61
CA SER A 52 -1.12 -2.29 13.62
C SER A 52 -0.73 -3.62 12.97
N PRO A 53 0.15 -4.41 13.59
CA PRO A 53 0.49 -5.73 13.09
C PRO A 53 -0.64 -6.74 13.27
N VAL A 54 -0.74 -7.68 12.35
CA VAL A 54 -1.49 -8.92 12.56
C VAL A 54 -0.65 -9.83 13.48
N ARG A 55 -1.27 -10.39 14.52
CA ARG A 55 -0.62 -11.28 15.48
C ARG A 55 -1.29 -12.65 15.54
N ASP A 56 -2.58 -12.73 15.26
CA ASP A 56 -3.32 -14.00 15.24
C ASP A 56 -3.08 -14.73 13.91
N LEU A 57 -2.25 -15.77 13.94
CA LEU A 57 -1.89 -16.60 12.79
C LEU A 57 -3.09 -17.33 12.16
N SER A 58 -4.22 -17.40 12.86
CA SER A 58 -5.46 -18.03 12.37
C SER A 58 -6.46 -17.03 11.77
N SER A 59 -6.21 -15.71 11.91
CA SER A 59 -7.06 -14.68 11.35
C SER A 59 -6.95 -14.59 9.83
N ASP A 60 -8.07 -14.32 9.16
CA ASP A 60 -8.11 -14.02 7.72
C ASP A 60 -7.29 -12.76 7.36
N ASP A 61 -7.04 -11.87 8.33
CA ASP A 61 -6.15 -10.71 8.17
C ASP A 61 -4.71 -11.12 7.81
N MET A 62 -4.30 -12.36 8.11
CA MET A 62 -3.01 -12.90 7.64
C MET A 62 -2.89 -12.92 6.12
N ALA A 63 -4.00 -12.91 5.38
CA ALA A 63 -3.95 -12.93 3.93
C ALA A 63 -3.49 -11.59 3.33
N CYS A 64 -4.07 -10.46 3.77
CA CYS A 64 -3.80 -9.14 3.18
C CYS A 64 -3.70 -7.99 4.21
N GLY A 65 -3.48 -8.31 5.49
CA GLY A 65 -3.45 -7.33 6.57
C GLY A 65 -4.85 -6.99 7.09
N ILE A 66 -4.91 -6.20 8.16
CA ILE A 66 -6.16 -5.81 8.83
C ILE A 66 -7.07 -5.10 7.82
N GLY A 67 -8.27 -5.63 7.60
CA GLY A 67 -9.24 -5.11 6.62
C GLY A 67 -8.90 -5.36 5.15
N GLY A 68 -7.70 -5.90 4.83
CA GLY A 68 -7.23 -6.13 3.47
C GLY A 68 -7.89 -7.32 2.75
N THR A 69 -8.75 -8.08 3.43
CA THR A 69 -9.61 -9.08 2.79
C THR A 69 -10.65 -8.44 1.88
N VAL A 70 -11.03 -7.18 2.15
CA VAL A 70 -11.99 -6.42 1.33
C VAL A 70 -11.32 -5.98 0.01
N PRO A 71 -11.90 -6.36 -1.15
CA PRO A 71 -11.39 -5.93 -2.44
C PRO A 71 -11.46 -4.41 -2.63
N VAL A 72 -10.50 -3.87 -3.41
CA VAL A 72 -10.55 -2.47 -3.87
C VAL A 72 -11.12 -2.39 -5.28
N ASN A 73 -11.61 -1.20 -5.66
CA ASN A 73 -12.30 -1.00 -6.95
C ASN A 73 -11.36 -1.17 -8.14
N TYR A 74 -10.08 -0.83 -7.97
CA TYR A 74 -9.14 -0.80 -9.07
C TYR A 74 -8.11 -1.92 -8.99
N THR A 75 -7.78 -2.46 -10.15
CA THR A 75 -6.72 -3.43 -10.37
C THR A 75 -5.75 -2.81 -11.37
N CYS A 76 -4.48 -2.74 -11.02
CA CYS A 76 -3.46 -2.12 -11.86
C CYS A 76 -2.88 -3.11 -12.87
N PRO A 77 -2.79 -2.78 -14.17
CA PRO A 77 -2.19 -3.66 -15.16
C PRO A 77 -0.66 -3.67 -15.04
N ALA A 78 -0.05 -4.84 -15.07
CA ALA A 78 1.39 -5.02 -15.11
C ALA A 78 1.78 -6.03 -16.21
N PRO A 79 2.78 -5.75 -17.05
CA PRO A 79 3.27 -6.75 -17.99
C PRO A 79 4.00 -7.88 -17.24
N ALA A 80 3.93 -9.09 -17.75
CA ALA A 80 4.74 -10.21 -17.26
C ALA A 80 6.23 -9.82 -17.34
N GLY A 81 6.98 -10.10 -16.30
CA GLY A 81 8.37 -9.62 -16.17
C GLY A 81 8.49 -8.18 -15.67
N ALA A 82 7.43 -7.53 -15.23
CA ALA A 82 7.53 -6.20 -14.62
C ALA A 82 8.24 -6.23 -13.26
N LYS A 83 8.86 -5.13 -12.89
CA LYS A 83 9.28 -4.87 -11.53
C LYS A 83 8.11 -4.32 -10.74
N LEU A 84 7.73 -4.97 -9.64
CA LEU A 84 6.82 -4.42 -8.65
C LEU A 84 7.62 -3.87 -7.47
N THR A 85 7.29 -2.67 -7.02
CA THR A 85 7.84 -2.10 -5.80
C THR A 85 6.72 -1.73 -4.85
N PHE A 86 6.84 -2.17 -3.60
CA PHE A 86 5.90 -1.95 -2.52
C PHE A 86 6.51 -0.94 -1.55
N GLU A 87 5.84 0.20 -1.36
CA GLU A 87 6.29 1.23 -0.42
C GLU A 87 5.56 1.09 0.91
N TYR A 88 6.33 0.83 1.95
CA TYR A 88 5.87 0.86 3.34
C TYR A 88 6.21 2.18 4.01
N ARG A 89 5.34 2.67 4.88
CA ARG A 89 5.54 3.94 5.59
C ARG A 89 5.29 3.76 7.08
N LEU A 90 6.18 4.35 7.89
CA LEU A 90 6.01 4.50 9.34
C LEU A 90 4.80 5.39 9.64
N ASN A 91 4.68 6.51 8.92
CA ASN A 91 3.50 7.37 8.92
C ASN A 91 2.77 7.20 7.59
N PRO A 92 1.64 6.46 7.55
CA PRO A 92 0.97 6.14 6.30
C PRO A 92 0.60 7.35 5.45
N SER A 93 0.16 8.45 6.08
CA SER A 93 -0.25 9.67 5.38
C SER A 93 0.89 10.62 5.03
N LYS A 94 2.17 10.27 5.33
CA LYS A 94 3.34 11.14 5.08
C LYS A 94 4.51 10.31 4.58
N ALA A 95 4.84 10.45 3.30
CA ALA A 95 6.03 9.83 2.73
C ALA A 95 7.33 10.41 3.32
N GLY A 96 8.41 9.63 3.26
CA GLY A 96 9.75 10.08 3.64
C GLY A 96 9.99 10.26 5.15
N GLN A 97 9.08 9.79 6.01
CA GLN A 97 9.23 9.84 7.47
C GLN A 97 9.71 8.50 8.07
N GLY A 98 10.37 7.69 7.30
CA GLY A 98 10.86 6.37 7.71
C GLY A 98 9.92 5.24 7.31
N PHE A 99 10.40 4.04 7.54
CA PHE A 99 9.73 2.79 7.17
C PHE A 99 9.17 2.07 8.40
N ILE A 100 10.06 1.63 9.30
CA ILE A 100 9.77 0.89 10.52
C ILE A 100 10.85 1.23 11.54
N ASP A 101 10.59 1.03 12.82
CA ASP A 101 11.60 1.21 13.85
C ASP A 101 12.71 0.15 13.72
N GLU A 102 13.97 0.55 13.94
CA GLU A 102 15.16 -0.31 13.81
C GLU A 102 15.14 -1.53 14.75
N SER A 103 14.36 -1.47 15.84
CA SER A 103 14.17 -2.62 16.73
C SER A 103 13.34 -3.76 16.11
N HIS A 104 12.60 -3.47 15.03
CA HIS A 104 11.70 -4.41 14.36
C HIS A 104 12.46 -5.34 13.41
N LYS A 105 13.45 -6.04 13.93
CA LYS A 105 14.29 -6.98 13.17
C LYS A 105 13.52 -8.25 12.83
N GLY A 106 13.68 -8.74 11.60
CA GLY A 106 13.04 -9.96 11.15
C GLY A 106 13.03 -10.16 9.62
N PRO A 107 12.37 -11.24 9.16
CA PRO A 107 12.30 -11.60 7.75
C PRO A 107 11.34 -10.74 6.95
N VAL A 108 11.55 -10.71 5.63
CA VAL A 108 10.67 -10.10 4.64
C VAL A 108 10.40 -11.11 3.54
N ALA A 109 9.17 -11.15 3.01
CA ALA A 109 8.82 -12.04 1.92
C ALA A 109 7.80 -11.39 0.98
N VAL A 110 7.69 -11.91 -0.24
CA VAL A 110 6.63 -11.56 -1.18
C VAL A 110 5.97 -12.83 -1.69
N TYR A 111 4.66 -12.91 -1.50
CA TYR A 111 3.82 -13.98 -2.00
C TYR A 111 2.95 -13.49 -3.15
N ALA A 112 2.45 -14.43 -3.94
CA ALA A 112 1.44 -14.18 -4.95
C ALA A 112 0.32 -15.22 -4.87
N LYS A 113 -0.90 -14.80 -5.27
CA LYS A 113 -2.07 -15.68 -5.45
C LYS A 113 -2.79 -15.26 -6.72
N ARG A 114 -3.02 -16.22 -7.63
CA ARG A 114 -3.92 -15.98 -8.75
C ARG A 114 -5.36 -16.07 -8.27
N ILE A 115 -6.16 -15.06 -8.60
CA ILE A 115 -7.57 -14.95 -8.21
C ILE A 115 -8.47 -14.99 -9.44
N SER A 116 -9.71 -15.48 -9.28
CA SER A 116 -10.67 -15.62 -10.38
C SER A 116 -11.23 -14.29 -10.88
N SER A 117 -11.28 -13.29 -10.00
CA SER A 117 -11.78 -11.93 -10.31
C SER A 117 -11.16 -10.92 -9.34
N PRO A 118 -11.19 -9.61 -9.63
CA PRO A 118 -10.74 -8.57 -8.71
C PRO A 118 -11.44 -8.61 -7.34
N SER A 119 -12.68 -9.09 -7.29
CA SER A 119 -13.49 -9.19 -6.07
C SER A 119 -13.35 -10.52 -5.32
N ALA A 120 -12.48 -11.43 -5.78
CA ALA A 120 -12.26 -12.70 -5.11
C ALA A 120 -11.63 -12.54 -3.73
N ASP A 121 -11.92 -13.51 -2.87
CA ASP A 121 -11.38 -13.58 -1.52
C ASP A 121 -9.86 -13.75 -1.54
N ALA A 122 -9.21 -13.03 -0.63
CA ALA A 122 -7.77 -13.17 -0.41
C ALA A 122 -7.43 -14.41 0.43
N ALA A 123 -8.23 -14.71 1.45
CA ALA A 123 -7.98 -15.84 2.34
C ALA A 123 -8.07 -17.21 1.64
N GLY A 124 -7.48 -18.22 2.26
CA GLY A 124 -7.51 -19.60 1.77
C GLY A 124 -6.33 -19.99 0.90
N SER A 125 -6.50 -21.06 0.12
CA SER A 125 -5.45 -21.73 -0.67
C SER A 125 -5.02 -20.95 -1.92
N GLY A 126 -3.91 -21.39 -2.51
CA GLY A 126 -3.40 -20.87 -3.80
C GLY A 126 -2.31 -19.80 -3.67
N TRP A 127 -1.84 -19.52 -2.46
CA TRP A 127 -0.69 -18.67 -2.24
C TRP A 127 0.61 -19.41 -2.51
N PHE A 128 1.58 -18.75 -3.11
CA PHE A 128 2.95 -19.23 -3.29
C PHE A 128 3.93 -18.10 -3.06
N LYS A 129 5.10 -18.44 -2.51
CA LYS A 129 6.15 -17.44 -2.27
C LYS A 129 6.92 -17.19 -3.56
N LEU A 130 7.14 -15.93 -3.89
CA LEU A 130 8.01 -15.52 -5.00
C LEU A 130 9.44 -15.29 -4.52
N TRP A 131 9.60 -14.67 -3.36
CA TRP A 131 10.88 -14.31 -2.78
C TRP A 131 10.74 -14.21 -1.26
N GLY A 132 11.86 -14.40 -0.57
CA GLY A 132 11.93 -14.13 0.87
C GLY A 132 13.36 -14.14 1.37
N GLU A 133 13.63 -13.27 2.33
CA GLU A 133 14.91 -13.15 3.00
C GLU A 133 14.73 -13.05 4.51
N GLY A 134 15.55 -13.77 5.25
CA GLY A 134 15.59 -13.75 6.71
C GLY A 134 16.77 -12.95 7.23
N TYR A 135 17.69 -13.66 7.91
CA TYR A 135 18.94 -13.11 8.36
C TYR A 135 20.07 -13.48 7.40
N ASP A 136 20.71 -12.47 6.85
CA ASP A 136 21.87 -12.62 5.99
C ASP A 136 23.14 -12.73 6.86
N MET A 137 23.70 -13.93 6.91
CA MET A 137 24.90 -14.25 7.71
C MET A 137 26.17 -13.55 7.21
N GLU A 138 26.23 -13.21 5.91
CA GLU A 138 27.40 -12.56 5.32
C GLU A 138 27.34 -11.04 5.57
N ALA A 139 26.17 -10.43 5.34
CA ALA A 139 25.97 -9.02 5.57
C ALA A 139 25.76 -8.66 7.05
N ASP A 140 25.54 -9.65 7.92
CA ASP A 140 25.21 -9.51 9.35
C ASP A 140 23.96 -8.62 9.56
N LYS A 141 22.91 -8.87 8.75
CA LYS A 141 21.68 -8.05 8.73
C LYS A 141 20.42 -8.88 8.55
N TRP A 142 19.37 -8.46 9.24
CA TRP A 142 18.03 -8.89 8.93
C TRP A 142 17.49 -8.23 7.65
N ALA A 143 16.58 -8.91 6.98
CA ALA A 143 15.93 -8.35 5.79
C ALA A 143 15.27 -6.99 6.07
N THR A 144 14.64 -6.81 7.23
CA THR A 144 14.07 -5.51 7.64
C THR A 144 15.11 -4.41 7.70
N GLU A 145 16.35 -4.68 8.15
CA GLU A 145 17.43 -3.69 8.20
C GLU A 145 17.83 -3.25 6.78
N LYS A 146 17.89 -4.19 5.83
CA LYS A 146 18.15 -3.87 4.41
C LYS A 146 17.03 -3.03 3.79
N ILE A 147 15.76 -3.29 4.17
CA ILE A 147 14.63 -2.51 3.68
C ILE A 147 14.58 -1.10 4.30
N ILE A 148 15.06 -0.93 5.54
CA ILE A 148 15.27 0.41 6.13
C ILE A 148 16.25 1.22 5.27
N GLU A 149 17.34 0.63 4.80
CA GLU A 149 18.34 1.27 3.93
C GLU A 149 17.75 1.70 2.57
N THR A 150 16.70 1.05 2.10
CA THR A 150 15.96 1.40 0.88
C THR A 150 14.70 2.24 1.16
N ASN A 151 14.60 2.86 2.33
CA ASN A 151 13.50 3.72 2.75
C ASN A 151 12.11 3.03 2.69
N GLY A 152 12.04 1.73 2.98
CA GLY A 152 10.79 0.97 2.99
C GLY A 152 10.34 0.47 1.62
N LEU A 153 11.21 0.50 0.61
CA LEU A 153 10.92 0.03 -0.73
C LEU A 153 11.36 -1.43 -0.91
N ILE A 154 10.39 -2.31 -1.17
CA ILE A 154 10.59 -3.73 -1.45
C ILE A 154 10.32 -3.94 -2.94
N SER A 155 11.34 -4.26 -3.73
CA SER A 155 11.22 -4.45 -5.17
C SER A 155 11.41 -5.91 -5.55
N ILE A 156 10.50 -6.45 -6.39
CA ILE A 156 10.58 -7.82 -6.90
C ILE A 156 10.34 -7.86 -8.42
N GLN A 157 11.04 -8.75 -9.10
CA GLN A 157 10.80 -9.06 -10.51
C GLN A 157 9.70 -10.11 -10.65
N ILE A 158 8.60 -9.80 -11.35
CA ILE A 158 7.56 -10.80 -11.65
C ILE A 158 8.11 -11.82 -12.66
N PRO A 159 7.92 -13.14 -12.43
CA PRO A 159 8.31 -14.14 -13.42
C PRO A 159 7.57 -13.96 -14.76
N THR A 160 8.32 -13.99 -15.86
CA THR A 160 7.75 -13.86 -17.22
C THR A 160 6.85 -15.03 -17.63
N ALA A 161 6.99 -16.16 -16.96
CA ALA A 161 6.23 -17.38 -17.23
C ALA A 161 4.87 -17.47 -16.50
N LEU A 162 4.51 -16.48 -15.71
CA LEU A 162 3.19 -16.44 -15.08
C LEU A 162 2.10 -16.21 -16.12
N PRO A 163 1.00 -16.99 -16.08
CA PRO A 163 -0.15 -16.79 -16.96
C PRO A 163 -0.85 -15.44 -16.73
N ALA A 164 -1.47 -14.91 -17.77
CA ALA A 164 -2.31 -13.72 -17.65
C ALA A 164 -3.47 -13.92 -16.68
N GLY A 165 -3.88 -12.86 -15.99
CA GLY A 165 -5.03 -12.88 -15.09
C GLY A 165 -4.89 -11.96 -13.89
N ASN A 166 -5.87 -12.03 -13.01
CA ASN A 166 -5.88 -11.28 -11.76
C ASN A 166 -5.00 -11.95 -10.70
N TYR A 167 -4.19 -11.15 -10.03
CA TYR A 167 -3.31 -11.59 -8.95
C TYR A 167 -3.42 -10.66 -7.75
N LEU A 168 -3.20 -11.24 -6.58
CA LEU A 168 -2.81 -10.52 -5.39
C LEU A 168 -1.30 -10.73 -5.19
N PHE A 169 -0.55 -9.65 -5.05
CA PHE A 169 0.84 -9.67 -4.60
C PHE A 169 0.88 -9.18 -3.17
N ARG A 170 1.44 -9.98 -2.29
CA ARG A 170 1.42 -9.82 -0.84
C ARG A 170 2.84 -9.66 -0.31
N PRO A 171 3.34 -8.43 -0.14
CA PRO A 171 4.52 -8.19 0.67
C PRO A 171 4.20 -8.48 2.14
N GLU A 172 5.16 -9.07 2.84
CA GLU A 172 5.11 -9.43 4.25
C GLU A 172 6.38 -8.96 4.92
N VAL A 173 6.26 -8.11 5.92
CA VAL A 173 7.34 -7.68 6.80
C VAL A 173 7.04 -8.23 8.19
N VAL A 174 7.98 -8.95 8.79
CA VAL A 174 7.78 -9.57 10.09
C VAL A 174 8.78 -9.03 11.10
N ALA A 175 8.28 -8.60 12.27
CA ALA A 175 9.13 -8.16 13.36
C ALA A 175 9.16 -9.18 14.49
N MET A 176 10.37 -9.63 14.84
CA MET A 176 10.62 -10.70 15.79
C MET A 176 11.02 -10.20 17.18
N HIS A 177 11.13 -8.88 17.37
CA HIS A 177 11.70 -8.27 18.60
C HIS A 177 10.93 -8.56 19.90
N ASN A 178 9.68 -8.98 19.81
CA ASN A 178 8.84 -9.29 20.97
C ASN A 178 8.47 -10.78 21.08
N VAL A 179 9.10 -11.65 20.28
CA VAL A 179 8.77 -13.07 20.29
C VAL A 179 9.16 -13.72 21.61
N THR A 180 8.18 -14.34 22.26
CA THR A 180 8.35 -15.21 23.43
C THR A 180 7.50 -16.48 23.21
N PRO A 181 7.59 -17.49 24.10
CA PRO A 181 6.69 -18.66 24.01
C PRO A 181 5.20 -18.31 23.99
N GLU A 182 4.82 -17.14 24.53
CA GLU A 182 3.44 -16.68 24.65
C GLU A 182 3.06 -15.57 23.66
N VAL A 183 4.05 -14.99 22.95
CA VAL A 183 3.86 -13.82 22.07
C VAL A 183 4.36 -14.11 20.67
N GLU A 184 3.45 -14.12 19.71
CA GLU A 184 3.74 -14.31 18.31
C GLU A 184 4.47 -13.10 17.69
N PRO A 185 5.14 -13.30 16.54
CA PRO A 185 5.70 -12.22 15.74
C PRO A 185 4.66 -11.18 15.31
N GLN A 186 5.11 -10.01 14.93
CA GLN A 186 4.28 -8.94 14.39
C GLN A 186 4.33 -8.96 12.87
N PHE A 187 3.21 -9.24 12.22
CA PHE A 187 3.11 -9.29 10.77
C PHE A 187 2.55 -7.98 10.21
N TYR A 188 3.32 -7.30 9.38
CA TYR A 188 2.92 -6.12 8.62
C TYR A 188 2.70 -6.54 7.17
N ILE A 189 1.44 -6.67 6.80
CA ILE A 189 1.02 -7.30 5.56
C ILE A 189 0.12 -6.34 4.80
N GLY A 190 0.19 -6.38 3.47
CA GLY A 190 -0.76 -5.75 2.59
C GLY A 190 -0.85 -6.50 1.28
N CYS A 191 -1.84 -6.16 0.44
CA CYS A 191 -1.98 -6.74 -0.89
C CYS A 191 -2.14 -5.68 -1.97
N ALA A 192 -1.38 -5.84 -3.07
CA ALA A 192 -1.63 -5.15 -4.31
C ALA A 192 -2.55 -6.00 -5.20
N GLN A 193 -3.60 -5.39 -5.77
CA GLN A 193 -4.43 -5.97 -6.83
C GLN A 193 -3.82 -5.66 -8.19
N VAL A 194 -3.37 -6.68 -8.92
CA VAL A 194 -2.68 -6.52 -10.20
C VAL A 194 -3.28 -7.45 -11.24
N PHE A 195 -3.58 -6.93 -12.42
CA PHE A 195 -3.85 -7.75 -13.60
C PHE A 195 -2.54 -7.98 -14.35
N LEU A 196 -2.08 -9.21 -14.39
CA LEU A 196 -0.88 -9.57 -15.11
C LEU A 196 -1.19 -9.71 -16.60
N GLU A 197 -0.62 -8.83 -17.41
CA GLU A 197 -0.68 -8.88 -18.86
C GLU A 197 0.42 -9.82 -19.39
N SER A 198 0.02 -10.92 -19.99
CA SER A 198 0.94 -11.96 -20.46
C SER A 198 0.47 -12.59 -21.75
N SER A 199 1.39 -13.13 -22.53
CA SER A 199 1.08 -14.04 -23.63
C SER A 199 0.98 -15.50 -23.17
N VAL A 200 1.36 -15.80 -21.93
CA VAL A 200 1.16 -17.10 -21.33
C VAL A 200 -0.29 -17.23 -20.90
N THR A 201 -0.95 -18.29 -21.31
CA THR A 201 -2.35 -18.60 -21.00
C THR A 201 -2.46 -19.95 -20.32
N GLY A 202 -3.64 -20.24 -19.77
CA GLY A 202 -3.93 -21.51 -19.10
C GLY A 202 -3.80 -21.41 -17.58
N ASP A 203 -3.76 -22.58 -16.94
CA ASP A 203 -3.74 -22.65 -15.48
C ASP A 203 -2.32 -22.46 -14.92
N LEU A 204 -2.27 -21.85 -13.75
CA LEU A 204 -1.06 -21.78 -12.96
C LEU A 204 -0.97 -23.03 -12.08
N ASN A 205 -0.01 -23.90 -12.41
CA ASN A 205 0.22 -25.14 -11.65
C ASN A 205 1.37 -24.89 -10.67
N VAL A 206 1.02 -24.63 -9.40
CA VAL A 206 1.97 -24.53 -8.30
C VAL A 206 2.08 -25.90 -7.65
N PRO A 207 3.29 -26.49 -7.50
CA PRO A 207 3.47 -27.75 -6.78
C PRO A 207 2.92 -27.67 -5.35
N SER A 208 2.37 -28.75 -4.84
CA SER A 208 1.70 -28.78 -3.53
C SER A 208 2.61 -28.35 -2.39
N GLU A 209 3.91 -28.68 -2.46
CA GLU A 209 4.93 -28.30 -1.48
C GLU A 209 5.33 -26.84 -1.54
N LYS A 210 4.96 -26.13 -2.62
CA LYS A 210 5.20 -24.69 -2.81
C LYS A 210 3.91 -23.87 -2.66
N SER A 211 2.75 -24.54 -2.53
CA SER A 211 1.44 -23.91 -2.41
C SER A 211 0.92 -23.98 -0.98
N VAL A 212 0.44 -22.86 -0.46
CA VAL A 212 -0.06 -22.79 0.91
C VAL A 212 -1.43 -22.13 0.99
N SER A 213 -2.11 -22.35 2.12
CA SER A 213 -3.30 -21.62 2.53
C SER A 213 -2.90 -20.54 3.51
N ILE A 214 -3.35 -19.30 3.28
CA ILE A 214 -3.19 -18.20 4.24
C ILE A 214 -4.59 -17.72 4.66
N PRO A 215 -4.94 -17.79 5.94
CA PRO A 215 -4.18 -18.34 7.07
C PRO A 215 -3.95 -19.86 6.96
N GLY A 216 -3.06 -20.34 7.86
CA GLY A 216 -2.79 -21.78 8.02
C GLY A 216 -1.41 -22.25 7.53
N TYR A 217 -0.60 -21.35 6.90
CA TYR A 217 0.75 -21.69 6.43
C TYR A 217 1.82 -21.69 7.56
N LEU A 218 1.50 -21.08 8.68
CA LEU A 218 2.33 -21.03 9.89
C LEU A 218 1.57 -21.60 11.09
N LYS A 219 2.29 -22.25 11.97
CA LYS A 219 1.81 -22.71 13.27
C LYS A 219 2.56 -22.02 14.39
N LYS A 220 1.94 -21.95 15.57
CA LYS A 220 2.55 -21.30 16.75
C LYS A 220 3.85 -21.95 17.20
N ASP A 221 4.04 -23.25 16.94
CA ASP A 221 5.21 -24.03 17.31
C ASP A 221 6.24 -24.16 16.18
N ASP A 222 6.02 -23.52 15.03
CA ASP A 222 7.01 -23.54 13.94
C ASP A 222 8.33 -22.88 14.40
N PRO A 223 9.49 -23.50 14.12
CA PRO A 223 10.79 -22.95 14.50
C PRO A 223 11.04 -21.52 14.04
N SER A 224 10.46 -21.13 12.89
CA SER A 224 10.55 -19.77 12.35
C SER A 224 9.68 -18.76 13.11
N VAL A 225 8.58 -19.22 13.74
CA VAL A 225 7.65 -18.38 14.51
C VAL A 225 8.15 -18.16 15.93
N ILE A 226 8.65 -19.22 16.57
CA ILE A 226 9.14 -19.15 17.97
C ILE A 226 10.62 -18.72 18.07
N TYR A 227 11.21 -18.30 16.96
CA TYR A 227 12.63 -17.93 16.90
C TYR A 227 12.91 -16.69 17.76
N ASN A 228 13.69 -16.85 18.82
CA ASN A 228 14.08 -15.74 19.70
C ASN A 228 15.38 -15.11 19.17
N ILE A 229 15.29 -13.88 18.70
CA ILE A 229 16.43 -13.15 18.15
C ILE A 229 17.48 -12.73 19.20
N TYR A 230 17.18 -12.91 20.50
CA TYR A 230 18.03 -12.49 21.62
C TYR A 230 18.75 -13.65 22.30
N THR A 231 18.67 -14.88 21.76
CA THR A 231 19.30 -16.06 22.39
C THR A 231 20.82 -16.11 22.29
N ASP A 232 21.39 -15.40 21.33
CA ASP A 232 22.83 -15.24 21.21
C ASP A 232 23.26 -13.95 21.91
N GLU A 233 24.38 -13.97 22.61
CA GLU A 233 24.88 -12.86 23.44
C GLU A 233 25.12 -11.55 22.68
N GLU A 234 25.14 -11.61 21.36
CA GLU A 234 25.16 -10.45 20.46
C GLU A 234 23.75 -10.13 19.99
N TYR A 235 23.19 -9.15 20.63
CA TYR A 235 21.85 -8.59 20.44
C TYR A 235 21.35 -8.60 18.99
N ALA A 236 20.37 -9.48 18.70
CA ALA A 236 19.67 -9.60 17.42
C ALA A 236 20.53 -9.98 16.18
N HIS A 237 21.73 -10.51 16.39
CA HIS A 237 22.61 -11.01 15.34
C HIS A 237 22.79 -12.53 15.48
N PRO A 238 21.92 -13.35 14.87
CA PRO A 238 21.98 -14.81 14.97
C PRO A 238 23.29 -15.39 14.45
N LYS A 239 23.83 -16.40 15.14
CA LYS A 239 25.01 -17.16 14.69
C LYS A 239 24.66 -18.39 13.85
N LYS A 240 23.38 -18.56 13.55
CA LYS A 240 22.85 -19.66 12.72
C LYS A 240 21.85 -19.08 11.72
N PRO A 241 21.71 -19.71 10.55
CA PRO A 241 20.70 -19.32 9.59
C PRO A 241 19.30 -19.32 10.21
N TYR A 242 18.53 -18.28 9.91
CA TYR A 242 17.13 -18.19 10.31
C TYR A 242 16.31 -19.20 9.48
N PRO A 243 15.49 -20.06 10.13
CA PRO A 243 14.59 -20.94 9.39
C PRO A 243 13.45 -20.13 8.78
N MET A 244 13.49 -19.87 7.47
CA MET A 244 12.52 -19.02 6.80
C MET A 244 11.08 -19.48 6.98
N MET A 245 10.17 -18.55 7.22
CA MET A 245 8.72 -18.79 7.31
C MET A 245 8.13 -19.22 5.98
N GLY A 246 7.19 -20.17 6.00
CA GLY A 246 6.43 -20.62 4.84
C GLY A 246 7.26 -21.48 3.85
N PRO A 247 6.71 -21.73 2.63
CA PRO A 247 7.36 -22.63 1.66
C PRO A 247 8.57 -21.95 1.01
N GLU A 248 9.41 -22.77 0.38
CA GLU A 248 10.44 -22.27 -0.52
C GLU A 248 9.83 -21.50 -1.70
N PRO A 249 10.53 -20.51 -2.27
CA PRO A 249 10.04 -19.78 -3.42
C PRO A 249 9.68 -20.69 -4.61
N PHE A 250 8.66 -20.27 -5.38
CA PHE A 250 8.23 -20.90 -6.60
C PHE A 250 8.32 -19.96 -7.78
N VAL A 251 9.06 -20.36 -8.79
CA VAL A 251 9.12 -19.68 -10.09
C VAL A 251 8.67 -20.68 -11.15
N PRO A 252 7.61 -20.39 -11.92
CA PRO A 252 7.20 -21.25 -13.00
C PRO A 252 8.32 -21.34 -14.03
N ALA A 253 8.58 -22.57 -14.51
CA ALA A 253 9.58 -22.81 -15.54
C ALA A 253 9.28 -21.95 -16.78
N ALA A 254 10.33 -21.36 -17.36
CA ALA A 254 10.19 -20.61 -18.58
C ALA A 254 9.54 -21.52 -19.65
N VAL A 255 8.43 -21.09 -20.23
CA VAL A 255 7.79 -21.81 -21.34
C VAL A 255 8.75 -21.75 -22.52
N SER A 256 9.29 -22.91 -22.90
CA SER A 256 10.28 -23.07 -23.98
C SER A 256 9.78 -22.70 -25.39
N LYS A 257 8.52 -22.33 -25.52
CA LYS A 257 7.93 -21.61 -26.65
C LYS A 257 7.44 -20.27 -26.10
N ALA A 258 8.13 -19.18 -26.47
CA ALA A 258 7.44 -17.91 -26.58
C ALA A 258 6.18 -18.20 -27.39
N ALA A 259 5.05 -18.33 -26.68
CA ALA A 259 3.79 -18.47 -27.37
C ALA A 259 3.70 -17.25 -28.26
N SER A 260 3.68 -17.42 -29.58
CA SER A 260 3.43 -16.37 -30.56
C SER A 260 2.01 -15.83 -30.41
N GLY A 261 1.51 -15.88 -29.18
CA GLY A 261 0.18 -15.53 -28.74
C GLY A 261 0.06 -14.03 -28.48
N LYS A 262 -1.10 -13.51 -28.80
CA LYS A 262 -1.52 -12.15 -28.44
C LYS A 262 -1.44 -12.00 -26.91
N VAL A 263 -0.84 -10.92 -26.42
CA VAL A 263 -0.87 -10.57 -24.99
C VAL A 263 -2.32 -10.38 -24.54
N THR A 264 -2.72 -11.13 -23.51
CA THR A 264 -4.00 -10.91 -22.84
C THR A 264 -3.89 -9.67 -21.98
N ARG A 265 -4.75 -8.68 -22.25
CA ARG A 265 -4.80 -7.40 -21.54
C ARG A 265 -5.97 -7.36 -20.57
N GLN A 266 -5.85 -6.47 -19.59
CA GLN A 266 -6.93 -6.20 -18.66
C GLN A 266 -8.18 -5.69 -19.40
N SER A 267 -9.36 -6.22 -19.03
CA SER A 267 -10.66 -5.80 -19.55
C SER A 267 -11.63 -5.34 -18.46
N GLU A 268 -11.32 -5.61 -17.19
CA GLU A 268 -12.15 -5.29 -16.03
C GLU A 268 -11.31 -4.75 -14.88
N GLY A 269 -11.92 -3.96 -14.01
CA GLY A 269 -11.28 -3.42 -12.80
C GLY A 269 -10.23 -2.34 -13.06
N GLY A 270 -10.07 -1.85 -14.29
CA GLY A 270 -9.22 -0.71 -14.58
C GLY A 270 -9.80 0.61 -14.06
N ILE A 271 -8.95 1.62 -13.91
CA ILE A 271 -9.39 2.99 -13.65
C ILE A 271 -10.12 3.49 -14.90
N PRO A 272 -11.40 3.96 -14.78
CA PRO A 272 -12.13 4.47 -15.94
C PRO A 272 -11.44 5.68 -16.58
N ASP A 273 -11.45 5.75 -17.92
CA ASP A 273 -10.90 6.89 -18.67
C ASP A 273 -11.59 8.24 -18.32
N SER A 274 -12.80 8.19 -17.76
CA SER A 274 -13.53 9.36 -17.27
C SER A 274 -13.01 9.90 -15.93
N CYS A 275 -12.13 9.18 -15.24
CA CYS A 275 -11.52 9.65 -13.99
C CYS A 275 -10.50 10.76 -14.28
N LEU A 276 -10.79 11.94 -13.79
CA LEU A 276 -9.86 13.09 -13.87
C LEU A 276 -8.80 13.04 -12.78
N LEU A 277 -9.16 12.48 -11.62
CA LEU A 277 -8.31 12.35 -10.45
C LEU A 277 -8.76 11.13 -9.63
N VAL A 278 -7.81 10.41 -9.04
CA VAL A 278 -8.08 9.20 -8.25
C VAL A 278 -7.51 9.36 -6.83
N ASN A 279 -8.22 8.84 -5.82
CA ASN A 279 -7.69 8.66 -4.47
C ASN A 279 -8.23 7.34 -3.92
N GLY A 280 -7.37 6.32 -3.80
CA GLY A 280 -7.81 4.97 -3.44
C GLY A 280 -8.90 4.42 -4.38
N ASN A 281 -10.09 4.21 -3.85
CA ASN A 281 -11.26 3.74 -4.59
C ASN A 281 -12.12 4.85 -5.22
N TRP A 282 -11.81 6.10 -4.92
CA TRP A 282 -12.58 7.23 -5.45
C TRP A 282 -12.04 7.71 -6.78
N CYS A 283 -12.97 8.18 -7.61
CA CYS A 283 -12.71 8.73 -8.94
C CYS A 283 -13.48 10.04 -9.08
N GLY A 284 -12.79 11.13 -9.24
CA GLY A 284 -13.36 12.43 -9.59
C GLY A 284 -13.65 12.52 -11.08
N VAL A 285 -14.87 12.88 -11.42
CA VAL A 285 -15.32 13.02 -12.81
C VAL A 285 -15.73 14.46 -13.10
N GLU A 286 -15.87 14.80 -14.38
CA GLU A 286 -16.32 16.13 -14.76
C GLU A 286 -17.60 16.55 -14.06
N VAL A 287 -17.63 17.82 -13.61
CA VAL A 287 -18.85 18.44 -13.09
C VAL A 287 -19.83 18.72 -14.25
N PRO A 288 -21.15 18.80 -13.98
CA PRO A 288 -22.10 19.16 -15.01
C PRO A 288 -21.73 20.47 -15.71
N SER A 289 -21.74 20.46 -17.04
CA SER A 289 -21.52 21.66 -17.84
C SER A 289 -22.69 22.62 -17.71
N TYR A 290 -22.40 23.92 -17.79
CA TYR A 290 -23.41 24.99 -17.83
C TYR A 290 -22.90 26.09 -18.76
N LYS A 291 -23.81 26.92 -19.26
CA LYS A 291 -23.47 28.11 -20.05
C LYS A 291 -24.51 29.18 -19.81
N ASP A 292 -24.05 30.34 -19.35
CA ASP A 292 -24.88 31.52 -19.06
C ASP A 292 -26.09 31.20 -18.15
N ASP A 293 -25.92 30.22 -17.25
CA ASP A 293 -26.97 29.67 -16.38
C ASP A 293 -26.57 29.70 -14.91
N LEU A 294 -27.21 30.58 -14.14
CA LEU A 294 -27.01 30.70 -12.69
C LEU A 294 -27.28 29.37 -11.95
N GLN A 295 -28.39 28.70 -12.26
CA GLN A 295 -28.77 27.49 -11.59
C GLN A 295 -27.84 26.34 -11.96
N GLY A 296 -27.42 26.28 -13.24
CA GLY A 296 -26.42 25.31 -13.71
C GLY A 296 -25.07 25.46 -12.99
N CYS A 297 -24.62 26.73 -12.80
CA CYS A 297 -23.38 27.00 -12.04
C CYS A 297 -23.45 26.41 -10.62
N TRP A 298 -24.48 26.74 -9.86
CA TRP A 298 -24.65 26.22 -8.49
C TRP A 298 -24.87 24.71 -8.41
N ASN A 299 -25.50 24.12 -9.44
CA ASN A 299 -25.62 22.66 -9.54
C ASN A 299 -24.25 22.02 -9.74
N ALA A 300 -23.36 22.61 -10.55
CA ALA A 300 -22.00 22.16 -10.74
C ALA A 300 -21.18 22.28 -9.44
N VAL A 301 -21.30 23.39 -8.70
CA VAL A 301 -20.69 23.55 -7.37
C VAL A 301 -21.14 22.46 -6.41
N LYS A 302 -22.45 22.24 -6.31
CA LYS A 302 -23.01 21.18 -5.45
C LYS A 302 -22.50 19.80 -5.84
N ASN A 303 -22.43 19.49 -7.13
CA ASN A 303 -21.90 18.22 -7.63
C ASN A 303 -20.42 18.06 -7.25
N CYS A 304 -19.61 19.11 -7.47
CA CYS A 304 -18.19 19.09 -7.12
C CYS A 304 -17.96 18.77 -5.64
N TRP A 305 -18.65 19.47 -4.75
CA TRP A 305 -18.54 19.24 -3.31
C TRP A 305 -19.06 17.86 -2.89
N SER A 306 -20.12 17.35 -3.53
CA SER A 306 -20.59 15.98 -3.30
C SER A 306 -19.53 14.94 -3.67
N GLN A 307 -18.78 15.18 -4.75
CA GLN A 307 -17.64 14.32 -5.11
C GLN A 307 -16.50 14.44 -4.10
N ALA A 308 -16.19 15.67 -3.60
CA ALA A 308 -15.20 15.89 -2.54
C ALA A 308 -15.56 15.13 -1.25
N ASP A 309 -16.83 15.21 -0.83
CA ASP A 309 -17.33 14.47 0.35
C ASP A 309 -17.18 12.96 0.18
N ALA A 310 -17.49 12.43 -1.01
CA ALA A 310 -17.31 11.01 -1.32
C ALA A 310 -15.82 10.59 -1.31
N CYS A 311 -14.91 11.47 -1.72
CA CYS A 311 -13.48 11.25 -1.64
C CYS A 311 -13.02 11.12 -0.19
N TRP A 312 -13.38 12.08 0.65
CA TRP A 312 -13.01 12.07 2.07
C TRP A 312 -13.65 10.92 2.86
N ALA A 313 -14.82 10.43 2.41
CA ALA A 313 -15.49 9.28 3.03
C ALA A 313 -14.72 7.97 2.85
N GLN A 314 -13.70 7.90 1.99
CA GLN A 314 -12.84 6.72 1.85
C GLN A 314 -12.05 6.41 3.12
N GLN A 315 -11.66 7.44 3.88
CA GLN A 315 -10.91 7.31 5.13
C GLN A 315 -9.65 6.42 5.00
N LEU A 316 -8.87 6.64 3.93
CA LEU A 316 -7.63 5.89 3.73
C LEU A 316 -6.56 6.28 4.73
N ALA A 317 -5.83 5.29 5.25
CA ALA A 317 -4.71 5.54 6.14
C ALA A 317 -3.57 6.29 5.43
N SER A 318 -3.39 6.06 4.13
CA SER A 318 -2.46 6.81 3.26
C SER A 318 -2.86 8.26 3.02
N GLY A 319 -4.08 8.66 3.41
CA GLY A 319 -4.56 10.04 3.38
C GLY A 319 -5.41 10.37 2.16
N GLY A 320 -5.79 11.65 2.07
CA GLY A 320 -6.69 12.18 1.06
C GLY A 320 -6.11 13.38 0.31
N ARG A 321 -4.84 13.35 -0.09
CA ARG A 321 -4.19 14.48 -0.77
C ARG A 321 -4.91 14.87 -2.06
N ASN A 322 -5.32 13.91 -2.86
CA ASN A 322 -6.09 14.20 -4.06
C ASN A 322 -7.52 14.66 -3.76
N CYS A 323 -8.06 14.34 -2.58
CA CYS A 323 -9.30 14.95 -2.12
C CYS A 323 -9.12 16.45 -1.83
N GLU A 324 -7.95 16.86 -1.33
CA GLU A 324 -7.59 18.29 -1.16
C GLU A 324 -7.48 19.00 -2.50
N VAL A 325 -6.82 18.39 -3.48
CA VAL A 325 -6.72 18.93 -4.86
C VAL A 325 -8.11 19.12 -5.48
N TRP A 326 -8.99 18.11 -5.32
CA TRP A 326 -10.38 18.21 -5.78
C TRP A 326 -11.16 19.31 -5.06
N GLY A 327 -10.98 19.44 -3.76
CA GLY A 327 -11.55 20.54 -2.97
C GLY A 327 -11.09 21.92 -3.46
N GLY A 328 -9.86 22.04 -3.97
CA GLY A 328 -9.34 23.23 -4.64
C GLY A 328 -10.15 23.59 -5.90
N LYS A 329 -10.41 22.60 -6.78
CA LYS A 329 -11.29 22.74 -7.95
C LYS A 329 -12.68 23.24 -7.56
N CYS A 330 -13.25 22.68 -6.48
CA CYS A 330 -14.59 23.07 -6.02
C CYS A 330 -14.62 24.50 -5.47
N LYS A 331 -13.58 24.95 -4.78
CA LYS A 331 -13.44 26.35 -4.30
C LYS A 331 -13.33 27.32 -5.46
N ASP A 332 -12.56 26.98 -6.49
CA ASP A 332 -12.43 27.79 -7.69
C ASP A 332 -13.78 27.96 -8.41
N LEU A 333 -14.48 26.86 -8.64
CA LEU A 333 -15.82 26.86 -9.23
C LEU A 333 -16.83 27.67 -8.40
N ASP A 334 -16.82 27.54 -7.07
CA ASP A 334 -17.66 28.32 -6.15
C ASP A 334 -17.36 29.83 -6.28
N SER A 335 -16.08 30.20 -6.36
CA SER A 335 -15.64 31.59 -6.53
C SER A 335 -16.15 32.19 -7.84
N HIS A 336 -16.13 31.44 -8.95
CA HIS A 336 -16.69 31.87 -10.25
C HIS A 336 -18.19 32.11 -10.16
N CYS A 337 -18.96 31.19 -9.58
CA CYS A 337 -20.40 31.35 -9.42
C CYS A 337 -20.74 32.55 -8.49
N SER A 338 -19.96 32.75 -7.42
CA SER A 338 -20.12 33.88 -6.49
C SER A 338 -19.79 35.22 -7.15
N ALA A 339 -18.82 35.25 -8.07
CA ALA A 339 -18.51 36.43 -8.90
C ALA A 339 -19.51 36.69 -10.01
N LYS A 340 -20.59 35.88 -10.12
CA LYS A 340 -21.60 35.92 -11.19
C LYS A 340 -21.03 35.64 -12.59
N ASP A 341 -19.95 34.88 -12.65
CA ASP A 341 -19.43 34.35 -13.91
C ASP A 341 -20.09 32.99 -14.18
N PHE A 342 -21.03 32.99 -15.10
CA PHE A 342 -21.80 31.80 -15.48
C PHE A 342 -21.48 31.29 -16.88
N THR A 343 -20.34 31.73 -17.43
CA THR A 343 -19.96 31.39 -18.84
C THR A 343 -19.67 29.89 -19.02
N GLY A 344 -19.39 29.17 -17.95
CA GLY A 344 -19.13 27.72 -17.93
C GLY A 344 -18.24 27.36 -16.78
N PRO A 345 -18.05 26.05 -16.53
CA PRO A 345 -17.04 25.62 -15.55
C PRO A 345 -15.66 26.17 -15.93
N PRO A 346 -14.92 26.82 -14.98
CA PRO A 346 -13.57 27.28 -15.24
C PRO A 346 -12.63 26.11 -15.55
N ALA A 347 -11.66 26.36 -16.41
CA ALA A 347 -10.58 25.40 -16.62
C ALA A 347 -9.76 25.31 -15.33
N TYR A 348 -9.67 24.13 -14.75
CA TYR A 348 -8.89 23.85 -13.56
C TYR A 348 -7.84 22.78 -13.86
N GLU A 349 -6.58 23.09 -13.63
CA GLU A 349 -5.50 22.12 -13.81
C GLU A 349 -5.45 21.18 -12.60
N LEU A 350 -6.01 19.97 -12.78
CA LEU A 350 -5.90 18.90 -11.80
C LEU A 350 -4.50 18.28 -11.87
N LYS A 351 -3.64 18.67 -10.95
CA LYS A 351 -2.37 18.00 -10.73
C LYS A 351 -2.51 17.10 -9.52
N SER A 352 -2.27 15.80 -9.71
CA SER A 352 -2.16 14.89 -8.57
C SER A 352 -1.11 15.41 -7.59
N ASP A 353 -1.48 15.47 -6.32
CA ASP A 353 -0.58 15.85 -5.23
C ASP A 353 0.02 14.59 -4.61
N ASP A 354 0.80 13.86 -5.41
CA ASP A 354 1.43 12.62 -4.99
C ASP A 354 2.74 12.88 -4.23
N TYR A 355 2.99 12.10 -3.19
CA TYR A 355 4.32 12.03 -2.64
C TYR A 355 5.29 11.43 -3.65
N PRO A 356 6.49 12.00 -3.83
CA PRO A 356 7.54 11.33 -4.57
C PRO A 356 7.94 10.02 -3.85
N ALA A 357 8.58 9.12 -4.55
CA ALA A 357 9.22 7.96 -3.91
C ALA A 357 10.18 8.45 -2.80
N PRO A 358 10.24 7.75 -1.66
CA PRO A 358 11.02 8.21 -0.49
C PRO A 358 12.54 8.19 -0.75
N GLY A 359 12.97 7.63 -1.86
CA GLY A 359 14.34 7.55 -2.31
C GLY A 359 14.45 6.87 -3.68
N PRO A 360 15.67 6.57 -4.15
CA PRO A 360 15.85 5.76 -5.35
C PRO A 360 15.16 4.40 -5.20
N ILE A 361 14.38 4.01 -6.22
CA ILE A 361 13.75 2.70 -6.21
C ILE A 361 14.84 1.63 -6.41
N PRO A 362 14.97 0.64 -5.49
CA PRO A 362 16.05 -0.33 -5.53
C PRO A 362 15.91 -1.29 -6.73
N ALA A 363 17.01 -1.96 -7.07
CA ALA A 363 16.97 -3.10 -7.97
C ALA A 363 16.00 -4.16 -7.42
N ALA A 364 15.33 -4.89 -8.31
CA ALA A 364 14.42 -5.93 -7.90
C ALA A 364 15.19 -7.18 -7.44
N PHE A 365 14.69 -7.82 -6.39
CA PHE A 365 15.03 -9.20 -6.11
C PHE A 365 14.44 -10.10 -7.19
N ASN A 366 15.18 -11.10 -7.65
CA ASN A 366 14.61 -12.06 -8.59
C ASN A 366 13.71 -13.04 -7.85
N ALA A 367 12.57 -13.36 -8.45
CA ALA A 367 11.75 -14.44 -7.93
C ALA A 367 12.55 -15.76 -7.97
N GLY A 368 12.55 -16.48 -6.85
CA GLY A 368 13.32 -17.71 -6.69
C GLY A 368 14.68 -17.57 -6.04
N ASP A 369 15.24 -16.34 -5.97
CA ASP A 369 16.46 -16.13 -5.22
C ASP A 369 16.20 -16.33 -3.72
N THR A 370 17.03 -17.17 -3.09
CA THR A 370 17.16 -17.26 -1.64
C THR A 370 18.58 -16.83 -1.28
N PRO A 371 18.82 -16.05 -0.23
CA PRO A 371 20.16 -15.59 0.13
C PRO A 371 21.18 -16.68 0.44
N GLN A 372 20.74 -17.93 0.58
CA GLN A 372 21.59 -19.07 0.89
C GLN A 372 22.35 -19.64 -0.33
N ASP A 373 22.04 -19.23 -1.57
CA ASP A 373 22.60 -19.84 -2.79
C ASP A 373 23.77 -19.06 -3.43
N THR A 374 24.27 -17.98 -2.82
CA THR A 374 25.36 -17.17 -3.40
C THR A 374 26.78 -17.80 -3.26
N SER A 375 26.90 -19.07 -2.89
CA SER A 375 28.21 -19.74 -2.78
C SER A 375 28.68 -20.47 -4.04
N SER A 376 28.07 -20.25 -5.24
CA SER A 376 28.69 -20.75 -6.49
C SER A 376 28.09 -20.10 -7.74
N SER A 377 28.64 -18.99 -8.19
CA SER A 377 28.96 -18.77 -9.62
C SER A 377 29.73 -17.44 -9.79
N THR A 378 31.04 -17.52 -9.57
CA THR A 378 31.96 -16.56 -10.20
C THR A 378 32.06 -16.92 -11.68
N GLU A 379 31.06 -16.57 -12.46
CA GLU A 379 31.19 -16.60 -13.91
C GLU A 379 31.70 -15.22 -14.37
N ALA A 380 32.92 -15.19 -14.84
CA ALA A 380 33.59 -14.01 -15.35
C ALA A 380 32.80 -13.41 -16.53
N PRO A 381 32.76 -12.09 -16.70
CA PRO A 381 32.00 -11.46 -17.78
C PRO A 381 32.53 -11.92 -19.13
N SER A 382 31.71 -12.65 -19.85
CA SER A 382 31.96 -13.01 -21.26
C SER A 382 31.93 -11.74 -22.09
N THR A 383 33.07 -11.40 -22.69
CA THR A 383 33.21 -10.28 -23.60
C THR A 383 32.40 -10.52 -24.88
N THR A 384 31.20 -10.02 -24.95
CA THR A 384 30.41 -9.95 -26.18
C THR A 384 31.00 -8.88 -27.07
N LYS A 385 31.56 -9.30 -28.23
CA LYS A 385 32.03 -8.40 -29.27
C LYS A 385 30.88 -7.53 -29.76
N VAL A 386 31.00 -6.23 -29.50
CA VAL A 386 30.10 -5.22 -30.06
C VAL A 386 30.38 -5.09 -31.55
N VAL A 387 29.42 -5.44 -32.39
CA VAL A 387 29.43 -5.12 -33.83
C VAL A 387 29.00 -3.66 -33.94
N VAL A 388 29.96 -2.81 -34.32
CA VAL A 388 29.72 -1.39 -34.59
C VAL A 388 29.01 -1.28 -35.96
N ILE A 389 27.73 -0.91 -35.94
CA ILE A 389 27.02 -0.47 -37.12
C ILE A 389 27.20 1.06 -37.21
N SER A 390 27.87 1.48 -38.28
CA SER A 390 28.17 2.88 -38.61
C SER A 390 26.88 3.69 -38.74
N SER A 391 26.70 4.72 -37.91
CA SER A 391 25.58 5.65 -37.94
C SER A 391 25.95 6.87 -38.83
N VAL A 392 25.02 7.22 -39.71
CA VAL A 392 25.01 8.43 -40.54
C VAL A 392 24.82 9.67 -39.61
N PRO A 393 25.52 10.81 -39.87
CA PRO A 393 25.40 11.98 -38.99
C PRO A 393 24.08 12.71 -39.22
N VAL A 394 23.31 12.90 -38.14
CA VAL A 394 22.17 13.82 -38.10
C VAL A 394 22.67 15.18 -37.63
N THR A 395 22.47 16.19 -38.46
CA THR A 395 22.80 17.59 -38.18
C THR A 395 21.76 18.14 -37.18
N VAL A 396 22.19 18.45 -35.98
CA VAL A 396 21.36 19.10 -34.96
C VAL A 396 21.56 20.62 -35.05
N THR A 397 20.49 21.35 -35.37
CA THR A 397 20.44 22.80 -35.33
C THR A 397 20.23 23.25 -33.88
N VAL A 398 21.22 23.95 -33.32
CA VAL A 398 21.18 24.48 -31.97
C VAL A 398 20.36 25.78 -31.93
N ILE A 399 19.29 25.83 -31.16
CA ILE A 399 18.52 27.05 -30.83
C ILE A 399 19.11 27.63 -29.55
N PRO A 400 19.41 28.96 -29.46
CA PRO A 400 20.04 29.55 -28.31
C PRO A 400 19.08 29.69 -27.13
N THR A 401 19.55 29.35 -25.92
CA THR A 401 18.91 29.47 -24.63
C THR A 401 18.79 30.93 -24.21
N PRO A 402 17.66 31.40 -23.68
CA PRO A 402 17.58 32.73 -23.08
C PRO A 402 18.18 32.76 -21.66
N THR A 403 18.91 33.84 -21.39
CA THR A 403 19.59 34.18 -20.16
C THR A 403 18.59 34.43 -19.01
N PRO A 404 18.85 34.03 -17.77
CA PRO A 404 17.95 34.29 -16.64
C PRO A 404 18.04 35.74 -16.19
N SER A 405 16.87 36.37 -16.03
CA SER A 405 16.72 37.70 -15.43
C SER A 405 16.43 37.59 -13.93
N THR A 406 17.02 38.51 -13.20
CA THR A 406 17.12 38.72 -11.76
C THR A 406 15.84 38.63 -10.94
N SER A 407 16.00 37.97 -9.80
CA SER A 407 15.36 38.09 -8.46
C SER A 407 14.17 39.05 -8.30
N ALA A 408 13.02 38.49 -7.90
CA ALA A 408 11.95 39.17 -7.20
C ALA A 408 11.79 38.58 -5.77
N SER A 409 11.72 39.51 -4.84
CA SER A 409 11.59 39.33 -3.39
C SER A 409 10.32 38.56 -3.01
N LEU A 410 10.43 37.59 -2.11
CA LEU A 410 9.32 36.86 -1.52
C LEU A 410 8.66 37.71 -0.42
N GLU A 411 7.37 38.01 -0.57
CA GLU A 411 6.53 38.48 0.52
C GLU A 411 6.04 37.32 1.39
N PRO A 412 5.83 37.54 2.70
CA PRO A 412 5.46 36.46 3.63
C PRO A 412 3.98 36.03 3.47
N ILE A 413 3.77 34.73 3.55
CA ILE A 413 2.47 34.06 3.49
C ILE A 413 1.65 34.40 4.74
N PRO A 414 0.35 34.77 4.63
CA PRO A 414 -0.49 35.05 5.78
C PRO A 414 -0.88 33.73 6.52
N ASP A 415 -0.83 33.85 7.84
CA ASP A 415 -1.15 32.86 8.84
C ASP A 415 -2.63 32.40 8.75
N PHE A 416 -2.87 31.11 8.57
CA PHE A 416 -4.20 30.52 8.51
C PHE A 416 -4.73 30.28 9.93
N THR A 417 -5.68 31.07 10.37
CA THR A 417 -6.48 30.77 11.56
C THR A 417 -7.52 29.70 11.23
N PRO A 418 -7.65 28.64 12.05
CA PRO A 418 -8.65 27.61 11.80
C PRO A 418 -10.07 28.14 12.05
N ARG A 419 -10.99 27.79 11.15
CA ARG A 419 -12.43 28.05 11.22
C ARG A 419 -13.00 27.39 12.48
N PRO A 420 -13.86 28.07 13.27
CA PRO A 420 -14.47 27.48 14.46
C PRO A 420 -15.38 26.32 14.07
N THR A 421 -15.15 25.18 14.69
CA THR A 421 -16.03 23.99 14.66
C THR A 421 -17.39 24.33 15.27
N SER A 422 -18.44 24.18 14.48
CA SER A 422 -19.84 24.23 14.94
C SER A 422 -20.09 23.02 15.84
N THR A 423 -20.13 23.25 17.15
CA THR A 423 -20.58 22.26 18.13
C THR A 423 -22.10 22.16 18.04
N ASN A 424 -22.60 21.14 17.35
CA ASN A 424 -23.99 20.72 17.50
C ASN A 424 -24.14 20.03 18.87
N THR A 425 -24.67 20.78 19.81
CA THR A 425 -25.11 20.25 21.12
C THR A 425 -26.33 19.37 20.87
N ALA A 426 -26.15 18.07 20.92
CA ALA A 426 -27.24 17.13 20.93
C ALA A 426 -28.00 17.24 22.25
N GLN A 427 -29.29 17.57 22.20
CA GLN A 427 -30.23 17.61 23.30
C GLN A 427 -30.47 16.16 23.78
N PRO A 428 -30.43 15.87 25.07
CA PRO A 428 -30.66 14.50 25.58
C PRO A 428 -32.12 14.09 25.40
N SER A 429 -32.34 13.02 24.65
CA SER A 429 -33.64 12.37 24.52
C SER A 429 -34.05 11.70 25.84
N GLN A 430 -35.23 11.99 26.31
CA GLN A 430 -35.84 11.43 27.51
C GLN A 430 -36.03 9.92 27.34
N THR A 431 -35.48 9.17 28.29
CA THR A 431 -35.71 7.74 28.44
C THR A 431 -37.12 7.48 28.94
N SER A 432 -37.95 6.86 28.14
CA SER A 432 -39.26 6.30 28.56
C SER A 432 -39.00 4.96 29.28
N LYS A 433 -39.50 4.88 30.53
CA LYS A 433 -39.48 3.68 31.36
C LYS A 433 -40.32 2.55 30.74
N PRO A 434 -39.90 1.28 30.77
CA PRO A 434 -40.73 0.16 30.38
C PRO A 434 -41.78 -0.14 31.46
N LYS A 435 -43.04 -0.38 31.05
CA LYS A 435 -44.13 -0.89 31.86
C LYS A 435 -43.91 -2.39 32.14
N PRO A 436 -44.32 -2.89 33.35
CA PRO A 436 -44.22 -4.31 33.66
C PRO A 436 -45.36 -5.10 33.01
N HIS A 437 -45.02 -6.17 32.29
CA HIS A 437 -45.98 -7.17 31.83
C HIS A 437 -46.19 -8.24 32.94
N CYS A 438 -47.44 -8.37 33.32
CA CYS A 438 -47.99 -9.37 34.22
C CYS A 438 -47.89 -10.78 33.64
N GLY A 439 -47.60 -11.73 34.49
CA GLY A 439 -47.43 -13.13 34.16
C GLY A 439 -48.72 -13.86 33.80
N GLY A 440 -48.56 -14.86 32.96
CA GLY A 440 -49.53 -15.88 32.63
C GLY A 440 -48.91 -17.26 32.73
N ARG A 441 -49.14 -17.96 33.85
CA ARG A 441 -48.87 -19.40 34.01
C ARG A 441 -49.75 -20.18 33.06
N ARG A 442 -49.15 -21.10 32.27
CA ARG A 442 -49.89 -22.29 31.78
C ARG A 442 -49.10 -23.57 32.01
N ARG A 443 -49.87 -24.53 32.56
CA ARG A 443 -49.47 -25.83 33.07
C ARG A 443 -48.97 -26.80 32.00
N MET A 444 -48.07 -27.67 32.46
CA MET A 444 -47.77 -28.99 31.89
C MET A 444 -49.00 -29.80 31.56
N ARG A 445 -48.96 -30.56 30.47
CA ARG A 445 -49.52 -31.91 30.37
C ARG A 445 -48.66 -32.81 29.52
N THR A 446 -48.27 -33.87 30.12
CA THR A 446 -47.63 -35.11 29.60
C THR A 446 -48.52 -35.82 28.61
N ARG A 447 -47.90 -36.29 27.53
CA ARG A 447 -47.95 -37.67 27.01
C ARG A 447 -46.84 -37.84 25.98
#